data_99f0e6ea7baa91e3a79b0bc597f16d79
#
_entry.id   99f0e6ea7baa91e3a79b0bc597f16d79
#
_cell.length_a   1.000
_cell.length_b   1.000
_cell.length_c   1.000
_cell.angle_alpha   90.00
_cell.angle_beta   90.00
_cell.angle_gamma   90.00
#
_symmetry.space_group_name_H-M   'P 1'
#
loop_
_entity.id
_entity.type
_entity.pdbx_description
1 polymer ?
#
loop_
_entity_poly.entity_id
_entity_poly.type
_entity_poly.pdbx_seq_one_letter_code
_entity_poly.pdbx_strand_id
1 'polypeptide(L)'
;MSAVARATGYGTSAVSQQLAALEREAGVPLLEAAGRRVRLTPAGRRLVTHAEGILAAVTAAELDLAAAAEPSGLVRVAGYTSALRQDLLPVAGQLARSYPLLELELQEREPAEVDELLEAGQIDLGFVYDYTLVPRGGRHIRSLLCSSPMMLAVPPGSAVPACLRTPDDLASLRDEFWIGNSRDPGDDELADRLCALAGWTPRIRHRADSLELVIDLVLAGQGVSLLPAGAPGAGRLRMVPLELARIDRRMWSVVRAGTQAWPATAAVVEAVRRHAGALTSRGKHASG
;
A
#
# COMPACT_ATOMS: atom_id res chain seq x y z
N MET A 1 21.16 15.44 -10.60
CA MET A 1 20.93 16.80 -11.15
C MET A 1 19.85 16.83 -12.24
N SER A 2 19.99 16.09 -13.35
CA SER A 2 19.01 16.13 -14.46
C SER A 2 17.58 15.68 -14.10
N ALA A 3 17.42 14.77 -13.14
CA ALA A 3 16.09 14.36 -12.64
C ALA A 3 15.42 15.49 -11.86
N VAL A 4 16.17 16.19 -10.99
CA VAL A 4 15.68 17.33 -10.22
C VAL A 4 15.31 18.49 -11.17
N ALA A 5 16.15 18.79 -12.14
CA ALA A 5 15.89 19.81 -13.14
C ALA A 5 14.57 19.59 -13.88
N ARG A 6 14.27 18.33 -14.27
CA ARG A 6 12.99 17.96 -14.88
C ARG A 6 11.81 18.10 -13.94
N ALA A 7 11.97 17.67 -12.68
CA ALA A 7 10.89 17.73 -11.70
C ALA A 7 10.54 19.16 -11.26
N THR A 8 11.52 20.08 -11.27
CA THR A 8 11.34 21.46 -10.80
C THR A 8 11.16 22.49 -11.91
N GLY A 9 11.34 22.09 -13.19
CA GLY A 9 11.30 23.00 -14.33
C GLY A 9 12.54 23.92 -14.45
N TYR A 10 13.54 23.78 -13.57
CA TYR A 10 14.78 24.55 -13.63
C TYR A 10 15.82 23.93 -14.54
N GLY A 11 16.75 24.76 -15.06
CA GLY A 11 17.93 24.24 -15.77
C GLY A 11 18.91 23.53 -14.82
N THR A 12 19.64 22.53 -15.32
CA THR A 12 20.62 21.77 -14.52
C THR A 12 21.71 22.66 -13.89
N SER A 13 22.10 23.76 -14.58
CA SER A 13 23.04 24.75 -14.05
C SER A 13 22.46 25.52 -12.86
N ALA A 14 21.19 25.92 -12.92
CA ALA A 14 20.51 26.61 -11.83
C ALA A 14 20.39 25.71 -10.59
N VAL A 15 19.99 24.45 -10.77
CA VAL A 15 19.95 23.46 -9.67
C VAL A 15 21.33 23.31 -9.03
N SER A 16 22.40 23.19 -9.83
CA SER A 16 23.76 23.07 -9.31
C SER A 16 24.22 24.32 -8.53
N GLN A 17 23.86 25.51 -9.01
CA GLN A 17 24.19 26.77 -8.32
C GLN A 17 23.45 26.90 -6.98
N GLN A 18 22.17 26.56 -6.95
CA GLN A 18 21.38 26.60 -5.71
C GLN A 18 21.89 25.60 -4.67
N LEU A 19 22.25 24.38 -5.08
CA LEU A 19 22.84 23.40 -4.17
C LEU A 19 24.21 23.84 -3.65
N ALA A 20 25.06 24.44 -4.49
CA ALA A 20 26.33 24.99 -4.04
C ALA A 20 26.15 26.21 -3.11
N ALA A 21 25.09 27.00 -3.29
CA ALA A 21 24.73 28.06 -2.35
C ALA A 21 24.31 27.50 -0.99
N LEU A 22 23.43 26.47 -1.00
CA LEU A 22 22.98 25.80 0.20
C LEU A 22 24.15 25.16 1.00
N GLU A 23 25.11 24.54 0.32
CA GLU A 23 26.32 23.99 0.97
C GLU A 23 27.16 25.08 1.64
N ARG A 24 27.28 26.23 0.99
CA ARG A 24 28.01 27.39 1.57
C ARG A 24 27.30 27.96 2.81
N GLU A 25 25.96 28.05 2.77
CA GLU A 25 25.15 28.51 3.89
C GLU A 25 25.17 27.52 5.06
N ALA A 26 25.07 26.21 4.74
CA ALA A 26 25.16 25.15 5.73
C ALA A 26 26.57 24.94 6.32
N GLY A 27 27.61 25.49 5.68
CA GLY A 27 29.01 25.39 6.10
C GLY A 27 29.60 23.99 6.01
N VAL A 28 28.89 23.03 5.37
CA VAL A 28 29.32 21.62 5.21
C VAL A 28 28.93 21.09 3.86
N PRO A 29 29.70 20.17 3.27
CA PRO A 29 29.31 19.49 2.05
C PRO A 29 28.06 18.64 2.27
N LEU A 30 27.03 18.83 1.42
CA LEU A 30 25.79 18.07 1.46
C LEU A 30 25.76 16.99 0.39
N LEU A 31 26.57 17.17 -0.67
CA LEU A 31 26.71 16.23 -1.79
C LEU A 31 28.16 15.79 -1.96
N GLU A 32 28.35 14.57 -2.40
CA GLU A 32 29.66 14.01 -2.76
C GLU A 32 29.59 13.30 -4.10
N ALA A 33 30.71 13.27 -4.81
CA ALA A 33 30.79 12.56 -6.09
C ALA A 33 30.76 11.04 -5.89
N ALA A 34 29.95 10.36 -6.70
CA ALA A 34 29.86 8.90 -6.76
C ALA A 34 29.96 8.46 -8.24
N GLY A 35 31.17 8.44 -8.78
CA GLY A 35 31.43 8.23 -10.20
C GLY A 35 30.83 9.35 -11.07
N ARG A 36 29.92 8.98 -11.99
CA ARG A 36 29.17 9.95 -12.82
C ARG A 36 27.91 10.51 -12.15
N ARG A 37 27.65 10.14 -10.89
CA ARG A 37 26.47 10.58 -10.12
C ARG A 37 26.93 11.35 -8.89
N VAL A 38 25.98 11.99 -8.23
CA VAL A 38 26.15 12.58 -6.91
C VAL A 38 25.30 11.83 -5.90
N ARG A 39 25.76 11.71 -4.68
CA ARG A 39 25.01 11.17 -3.56
C ARG A 39 25.04 12.14 -2.37
N LEU A 40 24.09 11.99 -1.47
CA LEU A 40 24.06 12.77 -0.22
C LEU A 40 25.17 12.33 0.72
N THR A 41 25.86 13.30 1.32
CA THR A 41 26.74 13.07 2.47
C THR A 41 25.91 12.69 3.71
N PRO A 42 26.52 12.25 4.82
CA PRO A 42 25.80 12.12 6.10
C PRO A 42 25.13 13.42 6.57
N ALA A 43 25.78 14.58 6.33
CA ALA A 43 25.19 15.89 6.61
C ALA A 43 24.00 16.19 5.70
N GLY A 44 24.12 15.89 4.40
CA GLY A 44 23.04 16.02 3.43
C GLY A 44 21.81 15.20 3.80
N ARG A 45 21.98 13.94 4.22
CA ARG A 45 20.87 13.11 4.69
C ARG A 45 20.16 13.69 5.91
N ARG A 46 20.91 14.21 6.89
CA ARG A 46 20.31 14.89 8.06
C ARG A 46 19.54 16.13 7.64
N LEU A 47 20.11 16.94 6.74
CA LEU A 47 19.43 18.15 6.26
C LEU A 47 18.13 17.82 5.51
N VAL A 48 18.10 16.76 4.69
CA VAL A 48 16.88 16.30 4.02
C VAL A 48 15.79 15.97 5.05
N THR A 49 16.11 15.22 6.11
CA THR A 49 15.15 14.91 7.19
C THR A 49 14.59 16.17 7.85
N HIS A 50 15.43 17.17 8.12
CA HIS A 50 14.97 18.45 8.68
C HIS A 50 14.15 19.27 7.68
N ALA A 51 14.56 19.30 6.41
CA ALA A 51 13.85 20.02 5.35
C ALA A 51 12.46 19.42 5.10
N GLU A 52 12.32 18.10 5.13
CA GLU A 52 11.01 17.41 5.07
C GLU A 52 10.09 17.87 6.20
N GLY A 53 10.59 17.96 7.43
CA GLY A 53 9.83 18.46 8.58
C GLY A 53 9.40 19.91 8.43
N ILE A 54 10.29 20.79 7.93
CA ILE A 54 9.99 22.21 7.69
C ILE A 54 8.93 22.36 6.59
N LEU A 55 9.10 21.67 5.46
CA LEU A 55 8.14 21.71 4.35
C LEU A 55 6.79 21.15 4.78
N ALA A 56 6.76 20.09 5.57
CA ALA A 56 5.52 19.56 6.14
C ALA A 56 4.82 20.58 7.05
N ALA A 57 5.57 21.33 7.87
CA ALA A 57 5.00 22.37 8.72
C ALA A 57 4.44 23.55 7.90
N VAL A 58 5.13 23.97 6.84
CA VAL A 58 4.62 25.00 5.91
C VAL A 58 3.34 24.53 5.25
N THR A 59 3.33 23.33 4.70
CA THR A 59 2.13 22.73 4.09
C THR A 59 0.99 22.64 5.11
N ALA A 60 1.28 22.22 6.35
CA ALA A 60 0.27 22.14 7.40
C ALA A 60 -0.33 23.53 7.73
N ALA A 61 0.49 24.56 7.76
CA ALA A 61 0.00 25.93 7.98
C ALA A 61 -0.86 26.45 6.82
N GLU A 62 -0.47 26.19 5.58
CA GLU A 62 -1.26 26.51 4.39
C GLU A 62 -2.62 25.79 4.41
N LEU A 63 -2.63 24.52 4.81
CA LEU A 63 -3.84 23.70 4.92
C LEU A 63 -4.72 24.11 6.09
N ASP A 64 -4.15 24.53 7.22
CA ASP A 64 -4.92 25.06 8.35
C ASP A 64 -5.65 26.35 7.96
N LEU A 65 -5.00 27.23 7.21
CA LEU A 65 -5.64 28.42 6.62
C LEU A 65 -6.73 28.05 5.59
N ALA A 66 -6.59 26.94 4.91
CA ALA A 66 -7.55 26.40 3.94
C ALA A 66 -8.59 25.46 4.56
N ALA A 67 -8.50 25.12 5.85
CA ALA A 67 -9.33 24.10 6.50
C ALA A 67 -10.85 24.41 6.51
N ALA A 68 -11.24 25.67 6.26
CA ALA A 68 -12.63 26.10 6.03
C ALA A 68 -13.05 26.01 4.55
N ALA A 69 -12.16 25.63 3.64
CA ALA A 69 -12.45 25.55 2.22
C ALA A 69 -13.11 24.20 1.86
N GLU A 70 -14.02 24.23 0.89
CA GLU A 70 -14.57 23.00 0.31
C GLU A 70 -13.45 22.18 -0.35
N PRO A 71 -13.51 20.82 -0.25
CA PRO A 71 -12.57 19.94 -0.93
C PRO A 71 -12.46 20.25 -2.42
N SER A 72 -11.28 20.64 -2.88
CA SER A 72 -11.03 21.06 -4.26
C SER A 72 -9.59 20.77 -4.69
N GLY A 73 -9.35 20.79 -6.00
CA GLY A 73 -8.04 20.54 -6.61
C GLY A 73 -7.81 19.07 -6.97
N LEU A 74 -6.65 18.79 -7.54
CA LEU A 74 -6.26 17.47 -8.02
C LEU A 74 -5.62 16.66 -6.87
N VAL A 75 -6.20 15.51 -6.57
CA VAL A 75 -5.62 14.50 -5.66
C VAL A 75 -5.07 13.34 -6.50
N ARG A 76 -3.76 13.17 -6.50
CA ARG A 76 -3.08 12.03 -7.13
C ARG A 76 -3.04 10.88 -6.15
N VAL A 77 -3.71 9.79 -6.52
CA VAL A 77 -3.89 8.61 -5.66
C VAL A 77 -3.15 7.42 -6.27
N ALA A 78 -2.33 6.75 -5.48
CA ALA A 78 -1.79 5.43 -5.85
C ALA A 78 -2.30 4.35 -4.90
N GLY A 79 -2.45 3.13 -5.42
CA GLY A 79 -2.84 2.00 -4.61
C GLY A 79 -2.89 0.71 -5.41
N TYR A 80 -2.97 -0.40 -4.69
CA TYR A 80 -3.09 -1.72 -5.29
C TYR A 80 -4.48 -1.93 -5.92
N THR A 81 -4.55 -2.78 -6.92
CA THR A 81 -5.73 -2.98 -7.78
C THR A 81 -7.04 -3.10 -7.00
N SER A 82 -7.09 -3.95 -5.97
CA SER A 82 -8.36 -4.18 -5.25
C SER A 82 -8.81 -2.96 -4.44
N ALA A 83 -7.90 -2.15 -3.87
CA ALA A 83 -8.28 -0.90 -3.20
C ALA A 83 -8.86 0.12 -4.18
N LEU A 84 -8.23 0.27 -5.34
CA LEU A 84 -8.75 1.19 -6.36
C LEU A 84 -10.11 0.74 -6.90
N ARG A 85 -10.26 -0.54 -7.27
CA ARG A 85 -11.48 -1.07 -7.88
C ARG A 85 -12.65 -1.23 -6.92
N GLN A 86 -12.40 -1.69 -5.69
CA GLN A 86 -13.46 -2.08 -4.76
C GLN A 86 -13.81 -0.98 -3.76
N ASP A 87 -12.85 -0.12 -3.44
CA ASP A 87 -13.03 0.86 -2.37
C ASP A 87 -13.09 2.30 -2.91
N LEU A 88 -12.19 2.71 -3.84
CA LEU A 88 -12.15 4.08 -4.33
C LEU A 88 -13.11 4.34 -5.50
N LEU A 89 -13.09 3.52 -6.56
CA LEU A 89 -13.94 3.74 -7.73
C LEU A 89 -15.45 3.78 -7.40
N PRO A 90 -15.98 2.93 -6.49
CA PRO A 90 -17.40 3.01 -6.11
C PRO A 90 -17.80 4.35 -5.48
N VAL A 91 -16.89 5.04 -4.82
CA VAL A 91 -17.16 6.34 -4.17
C VAL A 91 -16.76 7.54 -5.02
N ALA A 92 -15.99 7.35 -6.08
CA ALA A 92 -15.52 8.44 -6.94
C ALA A 92 -16.66 9.28 -7.54
N GLY A 93 -17.74 8.63 -8.00
CA GLY A 93 -18.92 9.31 -8.53
C GLY A 93 -19.68 10.12 -7.47
N GLN A 94 -19.67 9.69 -6.21
CA GLN A 94 -20.26 10.46 -5.10
C GLN A 94 -19.36 11.65 -4.77
N LEU A 95 -18.05 11.47 -4.72
CA LEU A 95 -17.10 12.56 -4.49
C LEU A 95 -17.22 13.65 -5.53
N ALA A 96 -17.30 13.30 -6.83
CA ALA A 96 -17.47 14.25 -7.91
C ALA A 96 -18.78 15.05 -7.83
N ARG A 97 -19.86 14.44 -7.34
CA ARG A 97 -21.13 15.15 -7.10
C ARG A 97 -21.09 16.05 -5.89
N SER A 98 -20.46 15.60 -4.80
CA SER A 98 -20.37 16.36 -3.55
C SER A 98 -19.37 17.50 -3.61
N TYR A 99 -18.31 17.33 -4.40
CA TYR A 99 -17.19 18.26 -4.53
C TYR A 99 -16.81 18.44 -6.01
N PRO A 100 -17.55 19.27 -6.77
CA PRO A 100 -17.35 19.39 -8.23
C PRO A 100 -15.97 19.90 -8.67
N LEU A 101 -15.22 20.54 -7.75
CA LEU A 101 -13.87 21.04 -7.98
C LEU A 101 -12.77 20.06 -7.53
N LEU A 102 -13.16 18.87 -7.04
CA LEU A 102 -12.23 17.80 -6.67
C LEU A 102 -11.99 16.88 -7.86
N GLU A 103 -10.75 16.77 -8.29
CA GLU A 103 -10.32 15.88 -9.35
C GLU A 103 -9.48 14.73 -8.77
N LEU A 104 -9.62 13.54 -9.33
CA LEU A 104 -8.84 12.35 -8.95
C LEU A 104 -8.01 11.85 -10.12
N GLU A 105 -6.70 11.67 -9.89
CA GLU A 105 -5.81 10.95 -10.80
C GLU A 105 -5.37 9.66 -10.12
N LEU A 106 -5.56 8.51 -10.79
CA LEU A 106 -5.34 7.20 -10.20
C LEU A 106 -4.15 6.48 -10.84
N GLN A 107 -3.31 5.88 -10.00
CA GLN A 107 -2.19 5.04 -10.44
C GLN A 107 -2.22 3.69 -9.69
N GLU A 108 -2.12 2.60 -10.43
CA GLU A 108 -1.97 1.27 -9.82
C GLU A 108 -0.52 1.07 -9.39
N ARG A 109 -0.31 0.87 -8.08
CA ARG A 109 1.00 0.65 -7.45
C ARG A 109 0.87 -0.33 -6.29
N GLU A 110 1.89 -1.18 -6.12
CA GLU A 110 2.00 -2.02 -4.94
C GLU A 110 2.52 -1.24 -3.72
N PRO A 111 2.27 -1.71 -2.48
CA PRO A 111 2.63 -0.98 -1.26
C PRO A 111 4.08 -0.51 -1.19
N ALA A 112 5.03 -1.27 -1.71
CA ALA A 112 6.44 -0.91 -1.69
C ALA A 112 6.76 0.32 -2.59
N GLU A 113 6.01 0.50 -3.67
CA GLU A 113 6.19 1.61 -4.63
C GLU A 113 5.57 2.93 -4.12
N VAL A 114 4.52 2.83 -3.29
CA VAL A 114 3.75 3.98 -2.80
C VAL A 114 4.61 4.91 -1.93
N ASP A 115 5.44 4.37 -1.04
CA ASP A 115 6.28 5.17 -0.15
C ASP A 115 7.27 6.04 -0.96
N GLU A 116 7.88 5.51 -2.03
CA GLU A 116 8.79 6.26 -2.91
C GLU A 116 8.07 7.39 -3.68
N LEU A 117 6.85 7.11 -4.17
CA LEU A 117 6.06 8.11 -4.90
C LEU A 117 5.59 9.25 -3.99
N LEU A 118 5.24 8.96 -2.73
CA LEU A 118 4.91 9.97 -1.72
C LEU A 118 6.13 10.83 -1.40
N GLU A 119 7.31 10.23 -1.20
CA GLU A 119 8.56 10.97 -0.96
C GLU A 119 8.90 11.89 -2.13
N ALA A 120 8.73 11.41 -3.37
CA ALA A 120 8.98 12.18 -4.57
C ALA A 120 7.91 13.26 -4.85
N GLY A 121 6.82 13.32 -4.08
CA GLY A 121 5.70 14.24 -4.33
C GLY A 121 4.93 13.94 -5.63
N GLN A 122 5.04 12.73 -6.15
CA GLN A 122 4.36 12.31 -7.37
C GLN A 122 2.91 11.91 -7.11
N ILE A 123 2.59 11.55 -5.87
CA ILE A 123 1.24 11.29 -5.38
C ILE A 123 0.99 12.05 -4.07
N ASP A 124 -0.28 12.25 -3.76
CA ASP A 124 -0.76 12.95 -2.58
C ASP A 124 -1.31 11.98 -1.54
N LEU A 125 -1.88 10.86 -1.99
CA LEU A 125 -2.51 9.82 -1.18
C LEU A 125 -2.13 8.44 -1.68
N GLY A 126 -1.74 7.57 -0.77
CA GLY A 126 -1.51 6.15 -1.03
C GLY A 126 -2.53 5.25 -0.35
N PHE A 127 -2.94 4.16 -1.00
CA PHE A 127 -3.61 3.03 -0.38
C PHE A 127 -2.66 1.84 -0.38
N VAL A 128 -2.33 1.37 0.83
CA VAL A 128 -1.41 0.24 1.01
C VAL A 128 -2.05 -0.82 1.90
N TYR A 129 -1.48 -2.00 1.92
CA TYR A 129 -1.85 -3.04 2.86
C TYR A 129 -0.64 -3.63 3.57
N ASP A 130 -0.91 -4.22 4.71
CA ASP A 130 -0.02 -5.13 5.42
C ASP A 130 -0.86 -6.24 6.08
N TYR A 131 -0.16 -7.15 6.75
CA TYR A 131 -0.79 -8.24 7.48
C TYR A 131 -0.46 -8.14 8.96
N THR A 132 -1.37 -8.61 9.82
CA THR A 132 -1.09 -8.66 11.26
C THR A 132 0.15 -9.48 11.58
N LEU A 133 0.42 -10.53 10.81
CA LEU A 133 1.61 -11.37 10.95
C LEU A 133 2.86 -10.76 10.30
N VAL A 134 2.70 -9.88 9.30
CA VAL A 134 3.77 -9.18 8.55
C VAL A 134 3.47 -7.68 8.58
N PRO A 135 3.59 -7.00 9.73
CA PRO A 135 3.30 -5.58 9.82
C PRO A 135 4.38 -4.77 9.10
N ARG A 136 3.93 -3.74 8.36
CA ARG A 136 4.82 -2.79 7.70
C ARG A 136 4.83 -1.46 8.42
N GLY A 137 6.01 -0.99 8.73
CA GLY A 137 6.26 0.39 9.14
C GLY A 137 6.41 1.32 7.94
N GLY A 138 6.56 2.61 8.19
CA GLY A 138 6.85 3.62 7.17
C GLY A 138 7.11 4.97 7.80
N ARG A 139 7.64 5.93 7.03
CA ARG A 139 7.89 7.31 7.47
C ARG A 139 6.64 8.18 7.38
N HIS A 140 5.67 7.76 6.59
CA HIS A 140 4.45 8.50 6.30
C HIS A 140 3.36 8.28 7.34
N ILE A 141 2.42 9.22 7.42
CA ILE A 141 1.26 9.10 8.30
C ILE A 141 0.31 8.06 7.74
N ARG A 142 0.01 7.05 8.55
CA ARG A 142 -0.88 5.94 8.19
C ARG A 142 -2.16 5.99 9.02
N SER A 143 -3.29 5.82 8.36
CA SER A 143 -4.59 5.67 9.01
C SER A 143 -5.26 4.38 8.57
N LEU A 144 -5.63 3.53 9.53
CA LEU A 144 -6.32 2.27 9.26
C LEU A 144 -7.71 2.56 8.67
N LEU A 145 -8.03 1.95 7.54
CA LEU A 145 -9.31 2.05 6.88
C LEU A 145 -10.22 0.87 7.18
N CYS A 146 -9.71 -0.34 6.95
CA CYS A 146 -10.42 -1.57 7.26
C CYS A 146 -9.44 -2.74 7.52
N SER A 147 -10.01 -3.86 7.99
CA SER A 147 -9.29 -5.10 8.22
C SER A 147 -10.16 -6.27 7.76
N SER A 148 -9.57 -7.21 7.03
CA SER A 148 -10.25 -8.39 6.50
C SER A 148 -9.47 -9.64 6.85
N PRO A 149 -10.10 -10.71 7.39
CA PRO A 149 -9.41 -11.94 7.71
C PRO A 149 -8.88 -12.58 6.43
N MET A 150 -7.67 -13.16 6.52
CA MET A 150 -7.08 -13.97 5.47
C MET A 150 -7.56 -15.41 5.60
N MET A 151 -7.78 -16.05 4.47
CA MET A 151 -8.20 -17.45 4.35
C MET A 151 -7.28 -18.17 3.37
N LEU A 152 -7.10 -19.46 3.56
CA LEU A 152 -6.43 -20.28 2.56
C LEU A 152 -7.43 -20.62 1.43
N ALA A 153 -7.06 -20.27 0.21
CA ALA A 153 -7.79 -20.58 -1.00
C ALA A 153 -7.27 -21.88 -1.62
N VAL A 154 -8.14 -22.86 -1.77
CA VAL A 154 -7.82 -24.16 -2.36
C VAL A 154 -8.84 -24.53 -3.45
N PRO A 155 -8.49 -25.44 -4.40
CA PRO A 155 -9.44 -25.91 -5.38
C PRO A 155 -10.68 -26.55 -4.74
N PRO A 156 -11.85 -26.48 -5.36
CA PRO A 156 -13.01 -27.29 -4.97
C PRO A 156 -12.64 -28.78 -4.95
N GLY A 157 -13.04 -29.48 -3.88
CA GLY A 157 -12.70 -30.91 -3.73
C GLY A 157 -11.33 -31.21 -3.13
N SER A 158 -10.54 -30.20 -2.80
CA SER A 158 -9.27 -30.40 -2.07
C SER A 158 -9.47 -31.16 -0.76
N ALA A 159 -8.53 -32.04 -0.41
CA ALA A 159 -8.51 -32.83 0.82
C ALA A 159 -8.04 -32.04 2.07
N VAL A 160 -7.68 -30.79 1.93
CA VAL A 160 -7.29 -29.90 3.04
C VAL A 160 -8.42 -29.87 4.10
N PRO A 161 -8.14 -29.87 5.41
CA PRO A 161 -9.16 -29.76 6.46
C PRO A 161 -10.13 -28.58 6.25
N ALA A 162 -11.35 -28.67 6.79
CA ALA A 162 -12.35 -27.61 6.66
C ALA A 162 -11.93 -26.30 7.36
N CYS A 163 -11.01 -26.40 8.31
CA CYS A 163 -10.42 -25.28 9.04
C CYS A 163 -9.03 -25.69 9.50
N LEU A 164 -8.07 -24.80 9.45
CA LEU A 164 -6.72 -25.04 9.95
C LEU A 164 -6.62 -24.51 11.39
N ARG A 165 -6.59 -25.41 12.37
CA ARG A 165 -6.59 -25.10 13.81
C ARG A 165 -5.25 -25.29 14.49
N THR A 166 -4.45 -26.21 13.95
CA THR A 166 -3.17 -26.60 14.53
C THR A 166 -2.07 -26.54 13.48
N PRO A 167 -0.79 -26.45 13.86
CA PRO A 167 0.33 -26.57 12.93
C PRO A 167 0.29 -27.89 12.14
N ASP A 168 -0.21 -28.99 12.72
CA ASP A 168 -0.30 -30.29 12.03
C ASP A 168 -1.30 -30.25 10.86
N ASP A 169 -2.34 -29.43 10.92
CA ASP A 169 -3.27 -29.26 9.81
C ASP A 169 -2.59 -28.68 8.57
N LEU A 170 -1.51 -27.90 8.76
CA LEU A 170 -0.68 -27.39 7.67
C LEU A 170 0.15 -28.48 6.96
N ALA A 171 0.31 -29.67 7.57
CA ALA A 171 1.08 -30.74 6.97
C ALA A 171 0.51 -31.18 5.61
N SER A 172 -0.82 -31.09 5.42
CA SER A 172 -1.51 -31.39 4.17
C SER A 172 -1.11 -30.44 3.01
N LEU A 173 -0.48 -29.31 3.30
CA LEU A 173 -0.05 -28.29 2.33
C LEU A 173 1.44 -28.36 1.99
N ARG A 174 2.20 -29.26 2.63
CA ARG A 174 3.66 -29.34 2.52
C ARG A 174 4.14 -29.58 1.10
N ASP A 175 3.40 -30.41 0.36
CA ASP A 175 3.75 -30.78 -1.00
C ASP A 175 3.01 -29.94 -2.06
N GLU A 176 2.09 -29.06 -1.63
CA GLU A 176 1.39 -28.17 -2.51
C GLU A 176 2.29 -27.04 -3.02
N PHE A 177 2.04 -26.60 -4.25
CA PHE A 177 2.63 -25.38 -4.76
C PHE A 177 1.83 -24.17 -4.27
N TRP A 178 2.52 -23.07 -4.06
CA TRP A 178 1.94 -21.81 -3.62
C TRP A 178 2.01 -20.77 -4.73
N ILE A 179 1.06 -19.86 -4.70
CA ILE A 179 0.97 -18.71 -5.61
C ILE A 179 1.25 -17.47 -4.77
N GLY A 180 2.34 -16.77 -5.08
CA GLY A 180 2.78 -15.54 -4.42
C GLY A 180 2.51 -14.30 -5.28
N ASN A 181 2.86 -13.13 -4.77
CA ASN A 181 2.79 -11.87 -5.49
C ASN A 181 4.06 -11.67 -6.35
N SER A 182 3.94 -10.99 -7.49
CA SER A 182 5.08 -10.77 -8.41
C SER A 182 5.86 -9.48 -8.11
N ARG A 183 5.25 -8.49 -7.46
CA ARG A 183 5.86 -7.18 -7.20
C ARG A 183 6.05 -6.86 -5.70
N ASP A 184 5.31 -7.53 -4.81
CA ASP A 184 5.37 -7.30 -3.38
C ASP A 184 5.76 -8.58 -2.63
N PRO A 185 6.88 -8.59 -1.88
CA PRO A 185 7.34 -9.76 -1.14
C PRO A 185 6.50 -10.08 0.11
N GLY A 186 5.55 -9.22 0.49
CA GLY A 186 4.77 -9.38 1.72
C GLY A 186 3.86 -10.61 1.73
N ASP A 187 3.34 -11.00 0.56
CA ASP A 187 2.52 -12.19 0.43
C ASP A 187 3.36 -13.47 0.60
N ASP A 188 4.58 -13.48 0.05
CA ASP A 188 5.53 -14.57 0.22
C ASP A 188 5.95 -14.68 1.69
N GLU A 189 6.29 -13.56 2.33
CA GLU A 189 6.65 -13.51 3.75
C GLU A 189 5.49 -13.98 4.64
N LEU A 190 4.24 -13.66 4.27
CA LEU A 190 3.07 -14.16 4.99
C LEU A 190 2.95 -15.67 4.90
N ALA A 191 3.10 -16.25 3.69
CA ALA A 191 3.07 -17.68 3.48
C ALA A 191 4.22 -18.38 4.22
N ASP A 192 5.44 -17.81 4.17
CA ASP A 192 6.61 -18.30 4.89
C ASP A 192 6.36 -18.36 6.42
N ARG A 193 5.84 -17.27 7.00
CA ARG A 193 5.57 -17.20 8.44
C ARG A 193 4.47 -18.16 8.86
N LEU A 194 3.43 -18.33 8.04
CA LEU A 194 2.37 -19.30 8.31
C LEU A 194 2.93 -20.73 8.31
N CYS A 195 3.65 -21.10 7.24
CA CYS A 195 4.20 -22.45 7.10
C CYS A 195 5.30 -22.76 8.12
N ALA A 196 6.05 -21.76 8.56
CA ALA A 196 7.05 -21.88 9.62
C ALA A 196 6.47 -22.33 10.96
N LEU A 197 5.18 -22.09 11.23
CA LEU A 197 4.48 -22.63 12.43
C LEU A 197 4.49 -24.17 12.46
N ALA A 198 4.54 -24.81 11.29
CA ALA A 198 4.62 -26.26 11.13
C ALA A 198 6.04 -26.74 10.74
N GLY A 199 7.05 -25.86 10.77
CA GLY A 199 8.46 -26.21 10.58
C GLY A 199 8.89 -26.42 9.12
N TRP A 200 8.20 -25.83 8.14
CA TRP A 200 8.56 -25.92 6.73
C TRP A 200 8.33 -24.59 5.98
N THR A 201 8.87 -24.47 4.76
CA THR A 201 8.73 -23.29 3.89
C THR A 201 7.88 -23.62 2.65
N PRO A 202 7.01 -22.72 2.17
CA PRO A 202 6.17 -22.95 1.01
C PRO A 202 6.99 -22.97 -0.29
N ARG A 203 6.55 -23.78 -1.24
CA ARG A 203 7.14 -23.88 -2.58
C ARG A 203 6.42 -22.95 -3.53
N ILE A 204 6.83 -21.66 -3.60
CA ILE A 204 6.24 -20.67 -4.51
C ILE A 204 6.57 -21.05 -5.95
N ARG A 205 5.55 -21.41 -6.73
CA ARG A 205 5.69 -21.82 -8.14
C ARG A 205 5.22 -20.74 -9.11
N HIS A 206 4.12 -20.08 -8.80
CA HIS A 206 3.52 -19.04 -9.62
C HIS A 206 3.53 -17.72 -8.89
N ARG A 207 3.58 -16.62 -9.66
CA ARG A 207 3.53 -15.27 -9.13
C ARG A 207 2.52 -14.46 -9.94
N ALA A 208 1.58 -13.82 -9.26
CA ALA A 208 0.56 -12.99 -9.87
C ALA A 208 0.15 -11.87 -8.91
N ASP A 209 -0.11 -10.67 -9.44
CA ASP A 209 -0.60 -9.52 -8.67
C ASP A 209 -2.13 -9.43 -8.71
N SER A 210 -2.72 -9.85 -9.83
CA SER A 210 -4.18 -9.83 -10.00
C SER A 210 -4.85 -10.96 -9.23
N LEU A 211 -5.79 -10.61 -8.36
CA LEU A 211 -6.59 -11.58 -7.61
C LEU A 211 -7.36 -12.53 -8.55
N GLU A 212 -7.82 -12.04 -9.70
CA GLU A 212 -8.51 -12.84 -10.72
C GLU A 212 -7.60 -13.96 -11.24
N LEU A 213 -6.34 -13.63 -11.58
CA LEU A 213 -5.38 -14.62 -12.04
C LEU A 213 -5.01 -15.62 -10.94
N VAL A 214 -4.84 -15.16 -9.69
CA VAL A 214 -4.62 -16.04 -8.54
C VAL A 214 -5.77 -17.04 -8.41
N ILE A 215 -7.02 -16.57 -8.45
CA ILE A 215 -8.22 -17.41 -8.36
C ILE A 215 -8.25 -18.44 -9.50
N ASP A 216 -7.97 -18.02 -10.73
CA ASP A 216 -7.97 -18.92 -11.89
C ASP A 216 -6.85 -19.97 -11.81
N LEU A 217 -5.66 -19.61 -11.30
CA LEU A 217 -4.56 -20.56 -11.04
C LEU A 217 -4.96 -21.60 -9.97
N VAL A 218 -5.60 -21.16 -8.87
CA VAL A 218 -6.08 -22.09 -7.84
C VAL A 218 -7.15 -23.02 -8.41
N LEU A 219 -8.12 -22.50 -9.16
CA LEU A 219 -9.17 -23.31 -9.81
C LEU A 219 -8.60 -24.34 -10.78
N ALA A 220 -7.52 -23.97 -11.48
CA ALA A 220 -6.80 -24.87 -12.39
C ALA A 220 -5.92 -25.90 -11.66
N GLY A 221 -5.93 -25.94 -10.31
CA GLY A 221 -5.11 -26.86 -9.52
C GLY A 221 -3.60 -26.58 -9.59
N GLN A 222 -3.21 -25.34 -9.92
CA GLN A 222 -1.80 -24.96 -10.05
C GLN A 222 -1.13 -24.61 -8.72
N GLY A 223 -1.91 -24.60 -7.63
CA GLY A 223 -1.42 -24.34 -6.28
C GLY A 223 -2.50 -23.78 -5.36
N VAL A 224 -2.06 -23.37 -4.17
CA VAL A 224 -2.89 -22.73 -3.15
C VAL A 224 -2.42 -21.30 -2.93
N SER A 225 -3.25 -20.45 -2.33
CA SER A 225 -2.89 -19.07 -2.02
C SER A 225 -3.61 -18.57 -0.77
N LEU A 226 -3.11 -17.50 -0.17
CA LEU A 226 -3.82 -16.76 0.87
C LEU A 226 -4.59 -15.61 0.23
N LEU A 227 -5.89 -15.55 0.47
CA LEU A 227 -6.77 -14.50 -0.05
C LEU A 227 -7.56 -13.86 1.10
N PRO A 228 -7.88 -12.56 1.02
CA PRO A 228 -8.76 -11.94 1.99
C PRO A 228 -10.18 -12.53 1.87
N ALA A 229 -10.83 -12.72 2.99
CA ALA A 229 -12.25 -13.09 3.00
C ALA A 229 -13.06 -12.01 2.26
N GLY A 230 -13.94 -12.45 1.37
CA GLY A 230 -14.73 -11.54 0.52
C GLY A 230 -13.99 -11.02 -0.73
N ALA A 231 -12.82 -11.57 -1.08
CA ALA A 231 -12.18 -11.26 -2.36
C ALA A 231 -13.16 -11.57 -3.52
N PRO A 232 -13.33 -10.65 -4.48
CA PRO A 232 -14.22 -10.88 -5.62
C PRO A 232 -13.85 -12.14 -6.40
N GLY A 233 -14.83 -12.99 -6.65
CA GLY A 233 -14.62 -14.26 -7.33
C GLY A 233 -14.14 -15.42 -6.45
N ALA A 234 -13.76 -15.16 -5.19
CA ALA A 234 -13.31 -16.20 -4.25
C ALA A 234 -14.42 -17.23 -3.93
N GLY A 235 -15.69 -16.90 -4.11
CA GLY A 235 -16.81 -17.85 -3.96
C GLY A 235 -16.77 -19.04 -4.94
N ARG A 236 -15.93 -19.00 -5.96
CA ARG A 236 -15.66 -20.12 -6.87
C ARG A 236 -14.67 -21.13 -6.27
N LEU A 237 -13.96 -20.74 -5.21
CA LEU A 237 -12.95 -21.53 -4.52
C LEU A 237 -13.50 -22.09 -3.21
N ARG A 238 -12.81 -23.08 -2.68
CA ARG A 238 -12.99 -23.45 -1.30
C ARG A 238 -12.08 -22.59 -0.42
N MET A 239 -12.69 -21.73 0.37
CA MET A 239 -12.00 -20.84 1.31
C MET A 239 -11.93 -21.51 2.68
N VAL A 240 -10.72 -21.74 3.17
CA VAL A 240 -10.45 -22.45 4.44
C VAL A 240 -10.02 -21.46 5.51
N PRO A 241 -10.75 -21.34 6.62
CA PRO A 241 -10.39 -20.47 7.74
C PRO A 241 -9.06 -20.87 8.40
N LEU A 242 -8.31 -19.87 8.86
CA LEU A 242 -7.03 -20.00 9.56
C LEU A 242 -7.26 -19.70 11.07
N GLU A 243 -7.71 -20.69 11.85
CA GLU A 243 -7.93 -20.50 13.28
C GLU A 243 -6.64 -20.65 14.10
N LEU A 244 -5.61 -21.36 13.57
CA LEU A 244 -4.31 -21.52 14.22
C LEU A 244 -3.54 -20.20 14.38
N ALA A 245 -3.79 -19.26 13.48
CA ALA A 245 -3.22 -17.93 13.52
C ALA A 245 -4.21 -16.93 12.92
N ARG A 246 -4.70 -16.02 13.75
CA ARG A 246 -5.57 -14.96 13.26
C ARG A 246 -4.74 -13.99 12.41
N ILE A 247 -4.91 -14.08 11.11
CA ILE A 247 -4.23 -13.24 10.14
C ILE A 247 -5.27 -12.34 9.49
N ASP A 248 -5.08 -11.03 9.65
CA ASP A 248 -5.91 -10.03 8.99
C ASP A 248 -5.05 -9.25 8.00
N ARG A 249 -5.55 -9.01 6.79
CA ARG A 249 -5.04 -7.98 5.89
C ARG A 249 -5.63 -6.65 6.33
N ARG A 250 -4.77 -5.67 6.60
CA ARG A 250 -5.15 -4.32 7.02
C ARG A 250 -4.91 -3.36 5.87
N MET A 251 -5.92 -2.60 5.49
CA MET A 251 -5.83 -1.53 4.50
C MET A 251 -5.58 -0.21 5.19
N TRP A 252 -4.61 0.53 4.70
CA TRP A 252 -4.22 1.83 5.23
C TRP A 252 -4.29 2.90 4.15
N SER A 253 -4.73 4.10 4.51
CA SER A 253 -4.38 5.31 3.77
C SER A 253 -3.05 5.83 4.27
N VAL A 254 -2.24 6.35 3.35
CA VAL A 254 -0.90 6.87 3.62
C VAL A 254 -0.75 8.23 2.96
N VAL A 255 -0.29 9.21 3.74
CA VAL A 255 -0.03 10.58 3.28
C VAL A 255 1.30 11.08 3.86
N ARG A 256 1.90 12.07 3.23
CA ARG A 256 3.08 12.74 3.80
C ARG A 256 2.72 13.41 5.12
N ALA A 257 3.68 13.49 6.02
CA ALA A 257 3.52 14.27 7.24
C ALA A 257 3.23 15.74 6.88
N GLY A 258 2.24 16.33 7.58
CA GLY A 258 1.78 17.70 7.33
C GLY A 258 0.65 17.81 6.30
N THR A 259 0.40 16.81 5.44
CA THR A 259 -0.66 16.88 4.42
C THR A 259 -1.95 16.16 4.81
N GLN A 260 -2.01 15.54 5.98
CA GLN A 260 -3.18 14.78 6.46
C GLN A 260 -4.44 15.63 6.64
N ALA A 261 -4.28 16.94 6.87
CA ALA A 261 -5.38 17.88 7.05
C ALA A 261 -5.86 18.50 5.73
N TRP A 262 -5.27 18.20 4.58
CA TRP A 262 -5.72 18.72 3.30
C TRP A 262 -7.17 18.28 3.01
N PRO A 263 -8.13 19.22 2.88
CA PRO A 263 -9.56 18.89 2.80
C PRO A 263 -9.89 17.92 1.66
N ALA A 264 -9.23 18.07 0.51
CA ALA A 264 -9.41 17.19 -0.65
C ALA A 264 -9.01 15.73 -0.34
N THR A 265 -7.81 15.51 0.22
CA THR A 265 -7.33 14.18 0.62
C THR A 265 -8.18 13.60 1.75
N ALA A 266 -8.54 14.42 2.75
CA ALA A 266 -9.38 13.99 3.86
C ALA A 266 -10.76 13.51 3.40
N ALA A 267 -11.38 14.22 2.44
CA ALA A 267 -12.66 13.82 1.86
C ALA A 267 -12.58 12.46 1.15
N VAL A 268 -11.51 12.22 0.38
CA VAL A 268 -11.27 10.93 -0.28
C VAL A 268 -11.11 9.81 0.75
N VAL A 269 -10.24 10.00 1.74
CA VAL A 269 -9.97 9.02 2.80
C VAL A 269 -11.24 8.67 3.57
N GLU A 270 -12.05 9.67 3.93
CA GLU A 270 -13.29 9.44 4.67
C GLU A 270 -14.37 8.73 3.84
N ALA A 271 -14.48 9.04 2.55
CA ALA A 271 -15.39 8.34 1.65
C ALA A 271 -15.01 6.85 1.51
N VAL A 272 -13.72 6.57 1.29
CA VAL A 272 -13.21 5.20 1.20
C VAL A 272 -13.38 4.46 2.54
N ARG A 273 -13.07 5.09 3.68
CA ARG A 273 -13.24 4.49 5.01
C ARG A 273 -14.66 4.03 5.26
N ARG A 274 -15.65 4.90 4.98
CA ARG A 274 -17.07 4.56 5.13
C ARG A 274 -17.49 3.40 4.24
N HIS A 275 -17.03 3.40 2.99
CA HIS A 275 -17.35 2.34 2.03
C HIS A 275 -16.76 1.00 2.44
N ALA A 276 -15.44 0.95 2.71
CA ALA A 276 -14.72 -0.25 3.13
C ALA A 276 -15.26 -0.82 4.47
N GLY A 277 -15.62 0.05 5.42
CA GLY A 277 -16.26 -0.34 6.67
C GLY A 277 -17.61 -1.01 6.47
N ALA A 278 -18.42 -0.51 5.53
CA ALA A 278 -19.70 -1.11 5.18
C ALA A 278 -19.56 -2.49 4.52
N LEU A 279 -18.56 -2.69 3.69
CA LEU A 279 -18.26 -4.00 3.08
C LEU A 279 -17.81 -5.03 4.13
N THR A 280 -16.95 -4.63 5.06
CA THR A 280 -16.45 -5.50 6.14
C THR A 280 -17.57 -5.96 7.06
N SER A 281 -18.57 -5.11 7.32
CA SER A 281 -19.73 -5.45 8.15
C SER A 281 -20.64 -6.47 7.46
N ARG A 282 -20.86 -6.34 6.15
CA ARG A 282 -21.69 -7.28 5.37
C ARG A 282 -21.05 -8.67 5.28
N GLY A 283 -19.74 -8.76 5.16
CA GLY A 283 -19.01 -10.03 5.12
C GLY A 283 -19.14 -10.84 6.42
N LYS A 284 -19.21 -10.17 7.58
CA LYS A 284 -19.41 -10.83 8.88
C LYS A 284 -20.80 -11.45 9.05
N HIS A 285 -21.82 -10.93 8.42
CA HIS A 285 -23.20 -11.46 8.50
C HIS A 285 -23.49 -12.58 7.50
N ALA A 286 -22.65 -12.76 6.48
CA ALA A 286 -22.78 -13.83 5.48
C ALA A 286 -22.05 -15.13 5.90
N SER A 287 -21.29 -15.12 6.99
CA SER A 287 -20.48 -16.24 7.49
C SER A 287 -20.97 -16.79 8.85
N GLY A 288 -22.15 -16.36 9.31
CA GLY A 288 -22.81 -16.79 10.53
C GLY A 288 -23.92 -17.82 10.29
#